data_eece90cbbe7d3fc008b8780d4f284dd5
#
_entry.id   eece90cbbe7d3fc008b8780d4f284dd5
#
_cell.length_a   1.000
_cell.length_b   1.000
_cell.length_c   1.000
_cell.angle_alpha   90.00
_cell.angle_beta   90.00
_cell.angle_gamma   90.00
#
_symmetry.space_group_name_H-M   'P 1'
#
loop_
_entity.id
_entity.type
_entity.pdbx_description
1 polymer ?
#
loop_
_entity_poly.entity_id
_entity_poly.type
_entity_poly.pdbx_seq_one_letter_code
_entity_poly.pdbx_strand_id
1 'polypeptide(L)'
;MEEKVTLEQISQKIRGFLFENYLFGYDENEFSNDSSFLDFGVLDSTGILELIVFIESEFIIEVEDSEILPENLDSVNCVSRLVYKKVSPLS
;
A
#
# COMPACT_ATOMS: atom_id res chain seq x y z
N MET A 1 -9.89 -13.25 21.95
CA MET A 1 -9.38 -11.90 21.86
C MET A 1 -9.13 -11.49 20.43
N GLU A 2 -9.65 -10.37 20.06
CA GLU A 2 -9.52 -9.93 18.70
C GLU A 2 -8.32 -9.06 18.53
N GLU A 3 -7.66 -9.26 17.42
CA GLU A 3 -6.57 -8.41 17.05
C GLU A 3 -7.05 -7.36 16.10
N LYS A 4 -6.73 -6.13 16.41
CA LYS A 4 -7.04 -5.05 15.51
C LYS A 4 -5.84 -4.76 14.65
N VAL A 5 -6.08 -4.69 13.34
CA VAL A 5 -5.03 -4.29 12.42
C VAL A 5 -4.88 -2.79 12.51
N THR A 6 -3.68 -2.32 12.83
CA THR A 6 -3.43 -0.90 12.94
C THR A 6 -2.92 -0.35 11.61
N LEU A 7 -3.04 0.96 11.47
CA LEU A 7 -2.53 1.63 10.28
C LEU A 7 -1.03 1.39 10.12
N GLU A 8 -0.32 1.38 11.23
CA GLU A 8 1.12 1.14 11.19
C GLU A 8 1.45 -0.25 10.68
N GLN A 9 0.70 -1.26 11.13
CA GLN A 9 0.92 -2.63 10.65
C GLN A 9 0.66 -2.74 9.16
N ILE A 10 -0.38 -2.07 8.69
CA ILE A 10 -0.69 -2.05 7.26
C ILE A 10 0.45 -1.43 6.49
N SER A 11 0.93 -0.28 6.96
CA SER A 11 2.02 0.42 6.30
C SER A 11 3.27 -0.44 6.22
N GLN A 12 3.60 -1.13 7.30
CA GLN A 12 4.79 -1.97 7.33
C GLN A 12 4.71 -3.11 6.33
N LYS A 13 3.54 -3.71 6.19
CA LYS A 13 3.38 -4.80 5.23
C LYS A 13 3.49 -4.28 3.80
N ILE A 14 2.94 -3.12 3.53
CA ILE A 14 3.03 -2.54 2.19
C ILE A 14 4.47 -2.18 1.88
N ARG A 15 5.19 -1.54 2.82
CA ARG A 15 6.59 -1.22 2.62
C ARG A 15 7.40 -2.48 2.37
N GLY A 16 7.14 -3.54 3.14
CA GLY A 16 7.86 -4.79 2.95
C GLY A 16 7.70 -5.33 1.56
N PHE A 17 6.46 -5.30 1.05
CA PHE A 17 6.19 -5.75 -0.31
C PHE A 17 6.99 -4.92 -1.33
N LEU A 18 6.99 -3.60 -1.15
CA LEU A 18 7.68 -2.73 -2.09
C LEU A 18 9.19 -2.94 -2.06
N PHE A 19 9.77 -3.09 -0.87
CA PHE A 19 11.21 -3.27 -0.78
C PHE A 19 11.64 -4.63 -1.27
N GLU A 20 10.80 -5.64 -1.16
CA GLU A 20 11.13 -6.96 -1.67
C GLU A 20 11.02 -7.05 -3.19
N ASN A 21 10.17 -6.24 -3.79
CA ASN A 21 9.85 -6.41 -5.20
C ASN A 21 10.25 -5.24 -6.09
N TYR A 22 10.35 -4.04 -5.55
CA TYR A 22 10.51 -2.85 -6.38
C TYR A 22 11.61 -1.91 -5.93
N LEU A 23 12.01 -1.98 -4.67
CA LEU A 23 12.95 -1.03 -4.11
C LEU A 23 14.27 -1.68 -3.74
N PHE A 24 14.72 -2.63 -4.56
CA PHE A 24 16.02 -3.26 -4.36
C PHE A 24 17.10 -2.18 -4.41
N GLY A 25 17.99 -2.21 -3.45
CA GLY A 25 19.11 -1.30 -3.45
C GLY A 25 18.81 0.07 -2.88
N TYR A 26 17.56 0.36 -2.59
CA TYR A 26 17.23 1.60 -1.90
C TYR A 26 17.35 1.40 -0.40
N ASP A 27 17.87 2.41 0.27
CA ASP A 27 17.88 2.44 1.72
C ASP A 27 16.47 2.77 2.21
N GLU A 28 16.07 2.16 3.32
CA GLU A 28 14.76 2.46 3.88
C GLU A 28 14.59 3.94 4.19
N ASN A 29 15.68 4.61 4.50
CA ASN A 29 15.63 6.04 4.81
C ASN A 29 15.43 6.91 3.58
N GLU A 30 15.66 6.36 2.40
CA GLU A 30 15.51 7.11 1.17
C GLU A 30 14.07 7.17 0.68
N PHE A 31 13.23 6.27 1.17
CA PHE A 31 11.86 6.19 0.70
C PHE A 31 10.92 6.24 1.90
N SER A 32 10.25 7.38 2.07
CA SER A 32 9.34 7.54 3.19
C SER A 32 7.94 7.07 2.81
N ASN A 33 7.08 6.91 3.82
CA ASN A 33 5.71 6.50 3.58
C ASN A 33 4.91 7.56 2.82
N ASP A 34 5.40 8.79 2.79
CA ASP A 34 4.75 9.87 2.04
C ASP A 34 5.33 10.04 0.65
N SER A 35 6.39 9.33 0.32
CA SER A 35 7.03 9.46 -0.99
C SER A 35 6.07 9.03 -2.09
N SER A 36 6.01 9.85 -3.14
CA SER A 36 5.15 9.54 -4.28
C SER A 36 5.75 8.43 -5.11
N PHE A 37 4.95 7.40 -5.39
CA PHE A 37 5.43 6.30 -6.24
C PHE A 37 5.78 6.83 -7.63
N LEU A 38 5.01 7.79 -8.12
CA LEU A 38 5.30 8.37 -9.43
C LEU A 38 6.61 9.15 -9.43
N ASP A 39 6.84 9.93 -8.39
CA ASP A 39 8.05 10.74 -8.30
C ASP A 39 9.29 9.86 -8.19
N PHE A 40 9.19 8.75 -7.48
CA PHE A 40 10.31 7.83 -7.34
C PHE A 40 10.43 6.88 -8.51
N GLY A 41 9.40 6.80 -9.34
CA GLY A 41 9.41 5.83 -10.42
C GLY A 41 9.37 4.41 -9.93
N VAL A 42 8.77 4.18 -8.77
CA VAL A 42 8.74 2.86 -8.15
C VAL A 42 7.78 1.93 -8.88
N LEU A 43 6.59 2.45 -9.17
CA LEU A 43 5.54 1.62 -9.73
C LEU A 43 5.03 2.22 -11.03
N ASP A 44 4.93 1.38 -12.04
CA ASP A 44 4.19 1.74 -13.26
C ASP A 44 2.79 1.13 -13.16
N SER A 45 2.05 1.15 -14.27
CA SER A 45 0.68 0.64 -14.26
C SER A 45 0.61 -0.82 -13.84
N THR A 46 1.56 -1.62 -14.32
CA THR A 46 1.60 -3.03 -13.94
C THR A 46 1.92 -3.19 -12.46
N GLY A 47 2.86 -2.40 -11.97
CA GLY A 47 3.22 -2.46 -10.56
C GLY A 47 2.08 -2.07 -9.64
N ILE A 48 1.29 -1.08 -10.05
CA ILE A 48 0.13 -0.68 -9.27
C ILE A 48 -0.87 -1.84 -9.19
N LEU A 49 -1.09 -2.53 -10.30
CA LEU A 49 -2.01 -3.66 -10.28
C LEU A 49 -1.49 -4.78 -9.40
N GLU A 50 -0.19 -5.01 -9.39
CA GLU A 50 0.39 -6.02 -8.53
C GLU A 50 0.25 -5.63 -7.06
N LEU A 51 0.41 -4.35 -6.75
CA LEU A 51 0.20 -3.87 -5.39
C LEU A 51 -1.24 -4.10 -4.96
N ILE A 52 -2.19 -3.83 -5.85
CA ILE A 52 -3.60 -4.06 -5.54
C ILE A 52 -3.86 -5.53 -5.25
N VAL A 53 -3.32 -6.42 -6.08
CA VAL A 53 -3.47 -7.85 -5.84
C VAL A 53 -2.89 -8.22 -4.48
N PHE A 54 -1.73 -7.65 -4.14
CA PHE A 54 -1.10 -7.94 -2.86
C PHE A 54 -2.00 -7.52 -1.70
N ILE A 55 -2.52 -6.29 -1.73
CA ILE A 55 -3.32 -5.83 -0.59
C ILE A 55 -4.65 -6.56 -0.50
N GLU A 56 -5.23 -6.93 -1.65
CA GLU A 56 -6.47 -7.69 -1.62
C GLU A 56 -6.25 -9.06 -0.99
N SER A 57 -5.15 -9.69 -1.33
CA SER A 57 -4.84 -11.02 -0.83
C SER A 57 -4.38 -10.98 0.63
N GLU A 58 -3.53 -10.01 0.95
CA GLU A 58 -2.94 -9.94 2.29
C GLU A 58 -3.97 -9.55 3.34
N PHE A 59 -4.86 -8.63 3.00
CA PHE A 59 -5.80 -8.07 3.97
C PHE A 59 -7.24 -8.56 3.76
N ILE A 60 -7.45 -9.43 2.78
CA ILE A 60 -8.77 -10.02 2.46
C ILE A 60 -9.79 -8.91 2.24
N ILE A 61 -9.48 -8.04 1.28
CA ILE A 61 -10.36 -6.93 0.91
C ILE A 61 -10.53 -6.90 -0.59
N GLU A 62 -11.48 -6.07 -1.04
CA GLU A 62 -11.71 -5.83 -2.45
C GLU A 62 -11.50 -4.36 -2.75
N VAL A 63 -10.73 -4.08 -3.80
CA VAL A 63 -10.52 -2.72 -4.27
C VAL A 63 -11.32 -2.54 -5.54
N GLU A 64 -12.23 -1.56 -5.53
CA GLU A 64 -13.09 -1.32 -6.69
C GLU A 64 -12.37 -0.45 -7.71
N ASP A 65 -12.81 -0.57 -8.95
CA ASP A 65 -12.20 0.21 -10.03
C ASP A 65 -12.23 1.71 -9.73
N SER A 66 -13.32 2.18 -9.12
CA SER A 66 -13.44 3.59 -8.80
C SER A 66 -12.45 4.05 -7.75
N GLU A 67 -11.85 3.12 -7.03
CA GLU A 67 -10.87 3.43 -6.00
C GLU A 67 -9.44 3.41 -6.53
N ILE A 68 -9.25 2.94 -7.75
CA ILE A 68 -7.92 2.86 -8.35
C ILE A 68 -7.60 4.23 -8.95
N LEU A 69 -7.28 5.16 -8.08
CA LEU A 69 -6.98 6.54 -8.44
C LEU A 69 -5.59 6.90 -7.92
N PRO A 70 -4.86 7.76 -8.63
CA PRO A 70 -3.53 8.14 -8.14
C PRO A 70 -3.57 8.70 -6.73
N GLU A 71 -4.59 9.48 -6.40
CA GLU A 71 -4.66 10.08 -5.07
C GLU A 71 -4.85 9.04 -3.97
N ASN A 72 -5.35 7.85 -4.33
CA ASN A 72 -5.52 6.76 -3.36
C ASN A 72 -4.34 5.83 -3.29
N LEU A 73 -3.47 5.83 -4.30
CA LEU A 73 -2.47 4.79 -4.46
C LEU A 73 -1.06 5.32 -4.68
N ASP A 74 -0.83 6.61 -4.47
CA ASP A 74 0.45 7.20 -4.85
C ASP A 74 1.52 7.15 -3.76
N SER A 75 1.20 6.63 -2.59
CA SER A 75 2.20 6.51 -1.52
C SER A 75 1.77 5.40 -0.59
N VAL A 76 2.72 4.97 0.25
CA VAL A 76 2.39 3.96 1.27
C VAL A 76 1.27 4.47 2.16
N ASN A 77 1.32 5.74 2.55
CA ASN A 77 0.28 6.27 3.41
C ASN A 77 -1.08 6.29 2.74
N CYS A 78 -1.14 6.63 1.46
CA CYS A 78 -2.40 6.64 0.73
C CYS A 78 -3.00 5.24 0.66
N VAL A 79 -2.17 4.26 0.29
CA VAL A 79 -2.63 2.88 0.19
C VAL A 79 -3.04 2.35 1.56
N SER A 80 -2.27 2.71 2.58
CA SER A 80 -2.56 2.25 3.93
C SER A 80 -3.91 2.75 4.42
N ARG A 81 -4.23 4.01 4.13
CA ARG A 81 -5.52 4.55 4.52
C ARG A 81 -6.67 3.86 3.80
N LEU A 82 -6.48 3.57 2.52
CA LEU A 82 -7.48 2.83 1.76
C LEU A 82 -7.73 1.47 2.38
N VAL A 83 -6.65 0.74 2.67
CA VAL A 83 -6.76 -0.58 3.28
C VAL A 83 -7.43 -0.47 4.65
N TYR A 84 -7.01 0.50 5.44
CA TYR A 84 -7.52 0.65 6.80
C TYR A 84 -9.04 0.86 6.80
N LYS A 85 -9.53 1.67 5.85
CA LYS A 85 -10.97 1.89 5.75
C LYS A 85 -11.72 0.60 5.46
N LYS A 86 -11.10 -0.30 4.73
CA LYS A 86 -11.77 -1.54 4.34
C LYS A 86 -11.69 -2.63 5.39
N VAL A 87 -10.64 -2.64 6.21
CA VAL A 87 -10.51 -3.67 7.23
C VAL A 87 -11.14 -3.27 8.55
N SER A 88 -11.42 -1.99 8.73
CA SER A 88 -12.02 -1.52 9.97
C SER A 88 -13.53 -1.75 9.91
N PRO A 89 -14.09 -2.54 10.81
CA PRO A 89 -15.53 -2.85 10.74
C PRO A 89 -16.42 -1.67 11.06
N LEU A 90 -15.86 -0.63 11.65
CA LEU A 90 -16.65 0.53 12.05
C LEU A 90 -16.49 1.71 11.13
N SER A 91 -15.76 1.56 10.07
CA SER A 91 -15.55 2.65 9.14
C SER A 91 -16.72 2.82 8.19
#